data_f89b4ee4efccd3c976fc048745c7fc68
#
_entry.id   f89b4ee4efccd3c976fc048745c7fc68
#
_cell.length_a   1.000
_cell.length_b   1.000
_cell.length_c   1.000
_cell.angle_alpha   90.00
_cell.angle_beta   90.00
_cell.angle_gamma   90.00
#
_symmetry.space_group_name_H-M   'P 1'
#
loop_
_entity.id
_entity.type
_entity.pdbx_description
1 polymer ?
#
loop_
_entity_poly.entity_id
_entity_poly.type
_entity_poly.pdbx_seq_one_letter_code
_entity_poly.pdbx_strand_id
1 'polypeptide(L)'
;MDLIKDIRLFEKLEPDVSCTSLPTYMRGLYGFDDMDMQDIIQRLLFSLRHEGFTLGSFDHLYMNYTPSLPHGEVRLNQRGRDPYFPWYRFTDAGCDIDIFRAMSMEEQRRFLSETIRKAVRLYADEANIAIFDRCYERVVELGADLEIPYKEKTGEHLHLTISTTISDEVDFLPIVRIFDLDGRLLLEHRMRSYGRDEFILQFRTITLGKKTAKIAISKSQDARYYDIKPLKFTI
;
A
#
# COMPACT_ATOMS: atom_id res chain seq x y z
N MET A 1 -13.99 -9.01 7.30
CA MET A 1 -12.84 -8.17 7.71
C MET A 1 -12.37 -7.41 6.47
N ASP A 2 -12.07 -6.14 6.63
CA ASP A 2 -11.57 -5.34 5.51
C ASP A 2 -10.06 -5.51 5.36
N LEU A 3 -9.60 -5.65 4.12
CA LEU A 3 -8.18 -5.66 3.81
C LEU A 3 -7.57 -4.29 4.13
N ILE A 4 -6.30 -4.27 4.51
CA ILE A 4 -5.57 -3.02 4.75
C ILE A 4 -5.66 -2.10 3.53
N LYS A 5 -5.98 -0.82 3.75
CA LYS A 5 -6.15 0.18 2.68
C LYS A 5 -5.06 1.23 2.68
N ASP A 6 -4.57 1.60 3.87
CA ASP A 6 -3.65 2.72 3.99
C ASP A 6 -2.71 2.60 5.18
N ILE A 7 -1.49 3.11 5.02
CA ILE A 7 -0.52 3.36 6.08
C ILE A 7 -0.03 4.79 5.88
N ARG A 8 -0.16 5.63 6.92
CA ARG A 8 0.29 7.03 6.86
C ARG A 8 1.21 7.35 8.02
N LEU A 9 2.18 8.20 7.73
CA LEU A 9 3.14 8.70 8.69
C LEU A 9 2.83 10.17 8.98
N PHE A 10 2.77 10.52 10.25
CA PHE A 10 2.49 11.87 10.72
C PHE A 10 3.55 12.30 11.71
N GLU A 11 3.91 13.57 11.65
CA GLU A 11 4.83 14.21 12.58
C GLU A 11 4.04 14.93 13.67
N LYS A 12 4.43 14.73 14.93
CA LYS A 12 3.79 15.35 16.10
C LYS A 12 4.79 15.68 17.18
N LEU A 13 4.61 16.79 17.88
CA LEU A 13 5.36 17.06 19.12
C LEU A 13 4.87 16.18 20.25
N GLU A 14 3.55 16.09 20.42
CA GLU A 14 2.89 15.32 21.46
C GLU A 14 1.83 14.38 20.86
N PRO A 15 1.67 13.16 21.40
CA PRO A 15 0.59 12.27 20.99
C PRO A 15 -0.79 12.86 21.31
N ASP A 16 -1.78 12.58 20.46
CA ASP A 16 -3.17 12.90 20.77
C ASP A 16 -3.70 11.99 21.89
N VAL A 17 -4.33 12.57 22.88
CA VAL A 17 -4.89 11.83 24.03
C VAL A 17 -6.41 11.67 23.97
N SER A 18 -7.10 12.31 23.00
CA SER A 18 -8.56 12.30 22.90
C SER A 18 -9.04 12.17 21.46
N CYS A 19 -10.09 11.37 21.27
CA CYS A 19 -10.78 11.27 19.97
C CYS A 19 -11.77 12.42 19.71
N THR A 20 -11.99 13.32 20.67
CA THR A 20 -12.93 14.44 20.55
C THR A 20 -12.35 15.66 19.85
N SER A 21 -11.04 15.75 19.71
CA SER A 21 -10.36 16.81 18.97
C SER A 21 -9.90 16.32 17.59
N LEU A 22 -9.86 17.22 16.62
CA LEU A 22 -9.21 16.92 15.34
C LEU A 22 -7.71 16.63 15.58
N PRO A 23 -7.14 15.64 14.88
CA PRO A 23 -5.71 15.38 14.96
C PRO A 23 -4.93 16.63 14.54
N THR A 24 -3.95 17.01 15.34
CA THR A 24 -3.00 18.06 14.97
C THR A 24 -1.80 17.45 14.30
N TYR A 25 -1.39 18.01 13.16
CA TYR A 25 -0.23 17.57 12.43
C TYR A 25 0.78 18.71 12.34
N MET A 26 2.03 18.39 12.51
CA MET A 26 3.14 19.27 12.18
C MET A 26 3.82 18.75 10.92
N ARG A 27 4.30 19.67 10.08
CA ARG A 27 5.08 19.34 8.89
C ARG A 27 6.51 19.82 9.05
N GLY A 28 7.44 19.07 8.51
CA GLY A 28 8.84 19.44 8.48
C GLY A 28 9.60 19.26 9.79
N LEU A 29 9.02 18.61 10.81
CA LEU A 29 9.71 18.27 12.04
C LEU A 29 10.84 17.26 11.79
N TYR A 30 10.55 16.22 11.02
CA TYR A 30 11.48 15.18 10.59
C TYR A 30 11.83 15.27 9.11
N GLY A 31 11.03 16.00 8.32
CA GLY A 31 11.17 16.09 6.87
C GLY A 31 10.44 14.98 6.13
N PHE A 32 9.35 14.46 6.71
CA PHE A 32 8.56 13.39 6.07
C PHE A 32 7.76 13.84 4.84
N ASP A 33 7.74 15.13 4.50
CA ASP A 33 6.95 15.67 3.39
C ASP A 33 7.42 15.20 2.00
N ASP A 34 8.71 14.91 1.85
CA ASP A 34 9.34 14.46 0.59
C ASP A 34 9.61 12.95 0.61
N MET A 35 8.67 12.21 1.02
CA MET A 35 8.81 10.89 1.56
C MET A 35 9.21 9.81 0.59
N ASP A 36 10.46 9.50 0.67
CA ASP A 36 11.09 8.29 0.11
C ASP A 36 10.50 6.96 0.64
N MET A 37 9.48 7.03 1.52
CA MET A 37 8.78 5.84 2.02
C MET A 37 7.51 5.48 1.25
N GLN A 38 7.01 6.37 0.38
CA GLN A 38 5.77 6.11 -0.35
C GLN A 38 5.89 4.90 -1.28
N ASP A 39 7.03 4.71 -1.89
CA ASP A 39 7.33 3.54 -2.71
C ASP A 39 7.25 2.23 -1.91
N ILE A 40 7.92 2.17 -0.74
CA ILE A 40 7.90 1.01 0.16
C ILE A 40 6.47 0.78 0.67
N ILE A 41 5.77 1.83 1.12
CA ILE A 41 4.41 1.74 1.64
C ILE A 41 3.46 1.23 0.55
N GLN A 42 3.53 1.73 -0.67
CA GLN A 42 2.66 1.27 -1.75
C GLN A 42 2.96 -0.19 -2.15
N ARG A 43 4.23 -0.57 -2.30
CA ARG A 43 4.63 -1.98 -2.55
C ARG A 43 4.11 -2.90 -1.45
N LEU A 44 4.27 -2.49 -0.20
CA LEU A 44 3.80 -3.26 0.96
C LEU A 44 2.28 -3.37 0.98
N LEU A 45 1.54 -2.27 0.82
CA LEU A 45 0.08 -2.26 0.82
C LEU A 45 -0.52 -3.15 -0.27
N PHE A 46 0.02 -3.08 -1.50
CA PHE A 46 -0.46 -3.90 -2.60
C PHE A 46 -0.14 -5.38 -2.38
N SER A 47 1.05 -5.70 -1.87
CA SER A 47 1.44 -7.07 -1.50
C SER A 47 0.55 -7.63 -0.40
N LEU A 48 0.35 -6.87 0.68
CA LEU A 48 -0.49 -7.25 1.82
C LEU A 48 -1.95 -7.49 1.41
N ARG A 49 -2.49 -6.64 0.55
CA ARG A 49 -3.87 -6.79 0.03
C ARG A 49 -4.01 -8.03 -0.85
N HIS A 50 -3.00 -8.35 -1.64
CA HIS A 50 -2.99 -9.58 -2.44
C HIS A 50 -2.99 -10.83 -1.54
N GLU A 51 -2.19 -10.83 -0.48
CA GLU A 51 -2.08 -11.93 0.49
C GLU A 51 -3.25 -12.00 1.49
N GLY A 52 -4.22 -11.09 1.38
CA GLY A 52 -5.40 -11.11 2.24
C GLY A 52 -5.19 -10.58 3.65
N PHE A 53 -4.14 -9.79 3.89
CA PHE A 53 -3.79 -9.22 5.19
C PHE A 53 -4.88 -8.30 5.74
N THR A 54 -5.15 -8.43 7.04
CA THR A 54 -6.10 -7.59 7.77
C THR A 54 -5.59 -7.20 9.16
N LEU A 55 -5.96 -6.01 9.62
CA LEU A 55 -5.76 -5.55 10.99
C LEU A 55 -7.02 -5.77 11.87
N GLY A 56 -7.93 -6.62 11.41
CA GLY A 56 -9.15 -6.97 12.15
C GLY A 56 -10.28 -5.96 11.97
N SER A 57 -10.46 -5.04 12.91
CA SER A 57 -11.61 -4.13 12.94
C SER A 57 -11.38 -2.77 12.26
N PHE A 58 -10.23 -2.56 11.64
CA PHE A 58 -9.88 -1.32 10.94
C PHE A 58 -8.97 -1.63 9.75
N ASP A 59 -8.82 -0.69 8.83
CA ASP A 59 -8.12 -0.87 7.57
C ASP A 59 -7.11 0.24 7.22
N HIS A 60 -6.94 1.23 8.12
CA HIS A 60 -5.96 2.32 8.00
C HIS A 60 -5.10 2.39 9.26
N LEU A 61 -3.79 2.23 9.11
CA LEU A 61 -2.81 2.37 10.17
C LEU A 61 -2.10 3.72 10.05
N TYR A 62 -2.24 4.57 11.07
CA TYR A 62 -1.65 5.89 11.12
C TYR A 62 -0.58 5.96 12.20
N MET A 63 0.65 6.27 11.80
CA MET A 63 1.81 6.35 12.67
C MET A 63 2.08 7.80 13.05
N ASN A 64 2.06 8.12 14.36
CA ASN A 64 2.47 9.43 14.89
C ASN A 64 3.91 9.34 15.38
N TYR A 65 4.83 9.95 14.70
CA TYR A 65 6.21 10.07 15.15
C TYR A 65 6.35 11.29 16.06
N THR A 66 6.89 11.08 17.26
CA THR A 66 6.97 12.11 18.31
C THR A 66 8.26 12.01 19.12
N PRO A 67 8.90 13.16 19.47
CA PRO A 67 10.04 13.17 20.36
C PRO A 67 9.68 12.97 21.83
N SER A 68 8.38 12.96 22.19
CA SER A 68 7.93 12.78 23.56
C SER A 68 8.02 11.33 24.06
N LEU A 69 8.38 10.38 23.20
CA LEU A 69 8.63 8.99 23.53
C LEU A 69 10.09 8.61 23.31
N PRO A 70 10.61 7.62 24.03
CA PRO A 70 11.94 7.06 23.75
C PRO A 70 12.09 6.65 22.29
N HIS A 71 13.22 6.95 21.68
CA HIS A 71 13.51 6.64 20.28
C HIS A 71 13.34 5.13 20.00
N GLY A 72 12.50 4.81 19.00
CA GLY A 72 12.20 3.43 18.59
C GLY A 72 11.17 2.69 19.46
N GLU A 73 10.62 3.32 20.51
CA GLU A 73 9.45 2.80 21.24
C GLU A 73 8.20 2.93 20.34
N VAL A 74 7.35 1.92 20.36
CA VAL A 74 6.08 1.93 19.63
C VAL A 74 4.98 1.46 20.57
N ARG A 75 3.89 2.23 20.67
CA ARG A 75 2.77 1.92 21.54
C ARG A 75 1.43 2.30 20.93
N LEU A 76 0.35 1.72 21.46
CA LEU A 76 -1.01 2.13 21.11
C LEU A 76 -1.23 3.59 21.48
N ASN A 77 -1.81 4.35 20.55
CA ASN A 77 -2.20 5.72 20.84
C ASN A 77 -3.39 5.76 21.81
N GLN A 78 -3.37 6.66 22.77
CA GLN A 78 -4.42 6.81 23.79
C GLN A 78 -5.73 7.37 23.24
N ARG A 79 -5.73 7.94 22.04
CA ARG A 79 -6.93 8.47 21.38
C ARG A 79 -8.04 7.42 21.23
N GLY A 80 -7.69 6.13 21.13
CA GLY A 80 -8.64 5.04 20.96
C GLY A 80 -9.32 5.06 19.59
N ARG A 81 -10.55 4.52 19.56
CA ARG A 81 -11.36 4.43 18.34
C ARG A 81 -12.15 5.71 18.11
N ASP A 82 -11.95 6.35 16.97
CA ASP A 82 -12.77 7.51 16.59
C ASP A 82 -14.19 7.02 16.23
N PRO A 83 -15.24 7.60 16.86
CA PRO A 83 -16.62 7.18 16.61
C PRO A 83 -17.11 7.56 15.20
N TYR A 84 -16.58 8.62 14.60
CA TYR A 84 -16.96 9.09 13.27
C TYR A 84 -16.15 8.45 12.15
N PHE A 85 -14.90 8.03 12.47
CA PHE A 85 -13.97 7.44 11.51
C PHE A 85 -13.43 6.12 12.06
N PRO A 86 -14.26 5.09 12.22
CA PRO A 86 -13.90 3.86 12.91
C PRO A 86 -12.89 2.98 12.17
N TRP A 87 -12.59 3.32 10.93
CA TRP A 87 -11.73 2.55 10.04
C TRP A 87 -10.23 2.80 10.21
N TYR A 88 -9.80 3.80 10.99
CA TYR A 88 -8.38 4.02 11.27
C TYR A 88 -8.01 3.84 12.74
N ARG A 89 -6.74 3.60 12.98
CA ARG A 89 -6.10 3.63 14.29
C ARG A 89 -4.80 4.38 14.22
N PHE A 90 -4.55 5.15 15.29
CA PHE A 90 -3.26 5.76 15.51
C PHE A 90 -2.37 4.89 16.40
N THR A 91 -1.08 4.90 16.07
CA THR A 91 0.00 4.28 16.84
C THR A 91 1.07 5.34 17.03
N ASP A 92 1.58 5.50 18.25
CA ASP A 92 2.65 6.44 18.54
C ASP A 92 4.01 5.74 18.42
N ALA A 93 4.96 6.39 17.74
CA ALA A 93 6.32 5.93 17.59
C ALA A 93 7.28 7.02 18.11
N GLY A 94 8.12 6.65 19.06
CA GLY A 94 9.18 7.52 19.57
C GLY A 94 10.23 7.76 18.50
N CYS A 95 10.49 9.03 18.22
CA CYS A 95 11.47 9.45 17.23
C CYS A 95 12.17 10.70 17.73
N ASP A 96 13.40 10.54 18.21
CA ASP A 96 14.27 11.67 18.57
C ASP A 96 14.67 12.41 17.30
N ILE A 97 14.46 13.74 17.30
CA ILE A 97 14.66 14.59 16.13
C ILE A 97 16.13 14.64 15.71
N ASP A 98 17.02 14.79 16.67
CA ASP A 98 18.44 14.96 16.38
C ASP A 98 19.06 13.63 15.92
N ILE A 99 18.68 12.52 16.57
CA ILE A 99 19.09 11.17 16.15
C ILE A 99 18.59 10.90 14.74
N PHE A 100 17.30 11.13 14.47
CA PHE A 100 16.71 10.83 13.16
C PHE A 100 17.34 11.66 12.04
N ARG A 101 17.55 12.96 12.26
CA ARG A 101 18.17 13.84 11.27
C ARG A 101 19.65 13.53 11.01
N ALA A 102 20.32 12.91 11.98
CA ALA A 102 21.71 12.47 11.82
C ALA A 102 21.86 11.15 11.05
N MET A 103 20.77 10.40 10.88
CA MET A 103 20.75 9.15 10.11
C MET A 103 20.91 9.42 8.62
N SER A 104 21.57 8.51 7.91
CA SER A 104 21.49 8.43 6.45
C SER A 104 20.04 8.12 6.01
N MET A 105 19.71 8.42 4.76
CA MET A 105 18.38 8.09 4.19
C MET A 105 18.03 6.60 4.34
N GLU A 106 18.97 5.70 4.11
CA GLU A 106 18.78 4.28 4.28
C GLU A 106 18.45 3.89 5.72
N GLU A 107 19.14 4.49 6.70
CA GLU A 107 18.86 4.27 8.12
C GLU A 107 17.50 4.83 8.53
N GLN A 108 17.12 6.01 8.03
CA GLN A 108 15.79 6.57 8.24
C GLN A 108 14.70 5.65 7.69
N ARG A 109 14.82 5.18 6.44
CA ARG A 109 13.88 4.24 5.81
C ARG A 109 13.77 2.94 6.61
N ARG A 110 14.88 2.38 7.06
CA ARG A 110 14.90 1.19 7.91
C ARG A 110 14.21 1.44 9.26
N PHE A 111 14.51 2.55 9.93
CA PHE A 111 13.86 2.93 11.19
C PHE A 111 12.34 3.04 11.04
N LEU A 112 11.86 3.77 10.04
CA LEU A 112 10.43 3.93 9.76
C LEU A 112 9.76 2.59 9.46
N SER A 113 10.38 1.76 8.65
CA SER A 113 9.89 0.42 8.31
C SER A 113 9.79 -0.49 9.54
N GLU A 114 10.80 -0.50 10.39
CA GLU A 114 10.80 -1.30 11.63
C GLU A 114 9.76 -0.82 12.64
N THR A 115 9.49 0.49 12.71
CA THR A 115 8.43 1.02 13.57
C THR A 115 7.04 0.65 13.05
N ILE A 116 6.82 0.66 11.73
CA ILE A 116 5.58 0.13 11.12
C ILE A 116 5.41 -1.36 11.46
N ARG A 117 6.48 -2.15 11.34
CA ARG A 117 6.48 -3.58 11.68
C ARG A 117 6.12 -3.82 13.15
N LYS A 118 6.67 -3.01 14.08
CA LYS A 118 6.31 -3.06 15.51
C LYS A 118 4.83 -2.68 15.73
N ALA A 119 4.34 -1.63 15.02
CA ALA A 119 2.95 -1.19 15.13
C ALA A 119 1.96 -2.27 14.68
N VAL A 120 2.24 -2.95 13.57
CA VAL A 120 1.41 -4.06 13.08
C VAL A 120 1.26 -5.15 14.15
N ARG A 121 2.33 -5.48 14.88
CA ARG A 121 2.31 -6.48 15.96
C ARG A 121 1.45 -6.11 17.17
N LEU A 122 1.09 -4.84 17.33
CA LEU A 122 0.15 -4.42 18.38
C LEU A 122 -1.30 -4.77 18.06
N TYR A 123 -1.63 -5.06 16.80
CA TYR A 123 -3.00 -5.25 16.34
C TYR A 123 -3.26 -6.59 15.67
N ALA A 124 -2.30 -7.10 14.91
CA ALA A 124 -2.44 -8.30 14.11
C ALA A 124 -2.26 -9.57 14.94
N ASP A 125 -2.98 -10.62 14.58
CA ASP A 125 -2.75 -11.97 15.09
C ASP A 125 -1.51 -12.61 14.44
N GLU A 126 -1.10 -13.77 14.93
CA GLU A 126 0.11 -14.47 14.46
C GLU A 126 0.08 -14.78 12.96
N ALA A 127 -1.10 -15.14 12.42
CA ALA A 127 -1.24 -15.46 11.00
C ALA A 127 -1.02 -14.21 10.13
N ASN A 128 -1.61 -13.08 10.52
CA ASN A 128 -1.42 -11.80 9.85
C ASN A 128 0.00 -11.26 10.04
N ILE A 129 0.62 -11.43 11.20
CA ILE A 129 2.03 -11.08 11.41
C ILE A 129 2.93 -11.86 10.43
N ALA A 130 2.70 -13.16 10.25
CA ALA A 130 3.46 -13.96 9.30
C ALA A 130 3.27 -13.50 7.83
N ILE A 131 2.05 -13.09 7.45
CA ILE A 131 1.79 -12.49 6.14
C ILE A 131 2.56 -11.19 5.99
N PHE A 132 2.49 -10.31 6.99
CA PHE A 132 3.18 -9.02 6.98
C PHE A 132 4.69 -9.21 6.81
N ASP A 133 5.29 -10.07 7.61
CA ASP A 133 6.74 -10.31 7.58
C ASP A 133 7.20 -10.82 6.20
N ARG A 134 6.50 -11.79 5.61
CA ARG A 134 6.82 -12.26 4.24
C ARG A 134 6.71 -11.17 3.20
N CYS A 135 5.64 -10.35 3.24
CA CYS A 135 5.49 -9.25 2.30
C CYS A 135 6.58 -8.19 2.48
N TYR A 136 6.87 -7.86 3.73
CA TYR A 136 7.91 -6.88 4.06
C TYR A 136 9.30 -7.33 3.58
N GLU A 137 9.70 -8.57 3.87
CA GLU A 137 10.97 -9.12 3.42
C GLU A 137 11.10 -9.08 1.88
N ARG A 138 10.04 -9.46 1.15
CA ARG A 138 10.04 -9.38 -0.31
C ARG A 138 10.14 -7.94 -0.82
N VAL A 139 9.47 -6.99 -0.18
CA VAL A 139 9.55 -5.56 -0.56
C VAL A 139 10.96 -5.03 -0.34
N VAL A 140 11.61 -5.40 0.76
CA VAL A 140 13.00 -4.98 1.05
C VAL A 140 13.99 -5.63 0.09
N GLU A 141 13.83 -6.92 -0.20
CA GLU A 141 14.74 -7.68 -1.06
C GLU A 141 14.67 -7.25 -2.53
N LEU A 142 13.43 -7.09 -3.06
CA LEU A 142 13.22 -6.90 -4.49
C LEU A 142 13.00 -5.43 -4.89
N GLY A 143 12.61 -4.56 -3.94
CA GLY A 143 12.42 -3.14 -4.22
C GLY A 143 11.51 -2.88 -5.42
N ALA A 144 11.98 -2.07 -6.37
CA ALA A 144 11.26 -1.72 -7.60
C ALA A 144 11.06 -2.91 -8.57
N ASP A 145 11.83 -3.99 -8.42
CA ASP A 145 11.69 -5.21 -9.24
C ASP A 145 10.59 -6.14 -8.74
N LEU A 146 9.98 -5.85 -7.57
CA LEU A 146 8.91 -6.67 -7.01
C LEU A 146 7.69 -6.63 -7.91
N GLU A 147 7.41 -7.72 -8.62
CA GLU A 147 6.15 -7.91 -9.34
C GLU A 147 5.06 -8.33 -8.36
N ILE A 148 4.02 -7.50 -8.25
CA ILE A 148 2.91 -7.67 -7.31
C ILE A 148 1.67 -8.06 -8.10
N PRO A 149 1.06 -9.23 -7.86
CA PRO A 149 -0.20 -9.60 -8.46
C PRO A 149 -1.32 -8.63 -8.03
N TYR A 150 -2.16 -8.23 -8.99
CA TYR A 150 -3.25 -7.30 -8.71
C TYR A 150 -4.62 -7.89 -8.95
N LYS A 151 -4.83 -8.49 -10.12
CA LYS A 151 -6.08 -9.15 -10.48
C LYS A 151 -5.85 -10.31 -11.40
N GLU A 152 -6.74 -11.29 -11.32
CA GLU A 152 -6.81 -12.39 -12.25
C GLU A 152 -8.25 -12.72 -12.61
N LYS A 153 -8.44 -13.34 -13.73
CA LYS A 153 -9.72 -13.89 -14.15
C LYS A 153 -9.52 -15.09 -15.06
N THR A 154 -10.20 -16.18 -14.76
CA THR A 154 -10.33 -17.34 -15.62
C THR A 154 -11.71 -17.34 -16.28
N GLY A 155 -11.75 -17.52 -17.59
CA GLY A 155 -12.96 -17.71 -18.40
C GLY A 155 -13.00 -19.13 -18.99
N GLU A 156 -13.89 -19.35 -19.95
CA GLU A 156 -14.07 -20.67 -20.59
C GLU A 156 -12.90 -21.06 -21.51
N HIS A 157 -12.11 -20.10 -22.00
CA HIS A 157 -11.07 -20.33 -22.99
C HIS A 157 -9.71 -19.70 -22.63
N LEU A 158 -9.71 -18.73 -21.74
CA LEU A 158 -8.55 -17.91 -21.44
C LEU A 158 -8.43 -17.68 -19.94
N HIS A 159 -7.19 -17.55 -19.48
CA HIS A 159 -6.84 -17.02 -18.16
C HIS A 159 -6.05 -15.72 -18.33
N LEU A 160 -6.42 -14.66 -17.61
CA LEU A 160 -5.76 -13.37 -17.64
C LEU A 160 -5.29 -12.99 -16.25
N THR A 161 -4.04 -12.54 -16.15
CA THR A 161 -3.47 -11.95 -14.95
C THR A 161 -3.07 -10.51 -15.21
N ILE A 162 -3.20 -9.68 -14.19
CA ILE A 162 -2.67 -8.32 -14.13
C ILE A 162 -1.79 -8.25 -12.90
N SER A 163 -0.54 -7.91 -13.10
CA SER A 163 0.43 -7.60 -12.06
C SER A 163 0.98 -6.20 -12.28
N THR A 164 1.71 -5.67 -11.31
CA THR A 164 2.42 -4.40 -11.44
C THR A 164 3.74 -4.44 -10.69
N THR A 165 4.74 -3.76 -11.19
CA THR A 165 5.85 -3.26 -10.39
C THR A 165 5.56 -1.80 -10.01
N ILE A 166 6.20 -1.30 -8.95
CA ILE A 166 6.04 0.09 -8.49
C ILE A 166 7.44 0.69 -8.40
N SER A 167 7.68 1.75 -9.18
CA SER A 167 8.98 2.44 -9.21
C SER A 167 9.27 3.17 -7.90
N ASP A 168 10.47 3.70 -7.75
CA ASP A 168 10.84 4.52 -6.60
C ASP A 168 10.14 5.88 -6.62
N GLU A 169 9.71 6.35 -7.81
CA GLU A 169 8.86 7.54 -7.99
C GLU A 169 7.37 7.25 -7.78
N VAL A 170 7.02 6.04 -7.31
CA VAL A 170 5.64 5.59 -7.04
C VAL A 170 4.78 5.46 -8.30
N ASP A 171 5.40 5.24 -9.45
CA ASP A 171 4.70 4.92 -10.69
C ASP A 171 4.38 3.42 -10.76
N PHE A 172 3.15 3.12 -11.13
CA PHE A 172 2.66 1.76 -11.33
C PHE A 172 2.90 1.34 -12.78
N LEU A 173 3.63 0.25 -12.97
CA LEU A 173 4.01 -0.31 -14.28
C LEU A 173 3.29 -1.64 -14.51
N PRO A 174 2.06 -1.62 -15.06
CA PRO A 174 1.24 -2.82 -15.17
C PRO A 174 1.75 -3.78 -16.26
N ILE A 175 1.59 -5.07 -15.97
CA ILE A 175 1.87 -6.17 -16.87
C ILE A 175 0.60 -7.00 -17.02
N VAL A 176 0.08 -7.10 -18.25
CA VAL A 176 -1.08 -7.94 -18.56
C VAL A 176 -0.56 -9.20 -19.26
N ARG A 177 -0.90 -10.37 -18.70
CA ARG A 177 -0.61 -11.65 -19.33
C ARG A 177 -1.89 -12.40 -19.62
N ILE A 178 -1.94 -13.04 -20.78
CA ILE A 178 -3.07 -13.86 -21.19
C ILE A 178 -2.54 -15.24 -21.53
N PHE A 179 -3.17 -16.26 -20.96
CA PHE A 179 -2.81 -17.66 -21.11
C PHE A 179 -3.99 -18.42 -21.70
N ASP A 180 -3.73 -19.55 -22.37
CA ASP A 180 -4.75 -20.58 -22.57
C ASP A 180 -5.01 -21.33 -21.26
N LEU A 181 -5.97 -22.25 -21.28
CA LEU A 181 -6.33 -23.04 -20.08
C LEU A 181 -5.29 -24.10 -19.71
N ASP A 182 -4.38 -24.42 -20.63
CA ASP A 182 -3.25 -25.32 -20.38
C ASP A 182 -2.04 -24.57 -19.77
N GLY A 183 -2.19 -23.25 -19.53
CA GLY A 183 -1.17 -22.41 -18.89
C GLY A 183 -0.11 -21.87 -19.86
N ARG A 184 -0.27 -22.05 -21.19
CA ARG A 184 0.66 -21.49 -22.16
C ARG A 184 0.42 -20.00 -22.33
N LEU A 185 1.48 -19.18 -22.20
CA LEU A 185 1.43 -17.74 -22.43
C LEU A 185 1.11 -17.45 -23.91
N LEU A 186 0.01 -16.72 -24.15
CA LEU A 186 -0.43 -16.29 -25.49
C LEU A 186 -0.05 -14.83 -25.76
N LEU A 187 -0.07 -13.99 -24.73
CA LEU A 187 0.28 -12.57 -24.83
C LEU A 187 0.86 -12.06 -23.50
N GLU A 188 1.95 -11.32 -23.56
CA GLU A 188 2.41 -10.43 -22.51
C GLU A 188 2.42 -9.00 -23.04
N HIS A 189 1.84 -8.07 -22.30
CA HIS A 189 1.79 -6.66 -22.63
C HIS A 189 2.21 -5.82 -21.42
N ARG A 190 3.35 -5.14 -21.52
CA ARG A 190 3.81 -4.17 -20.56
C ARG A 190 3.26 -2.80 -20.93
N MET A 191 2.63 -2.15 -19.99
CA MET A 191 1.93 -0.90 -20.22
C MET A 191 2.82 0.30 -19.84
N ARG A 192 2.36 1.50 -20.18
CA ARG A 192 2.96 2.74 -19.67
C ARG A 192 2.84 2.84 -18.15
N SER A 193 3.53 3.78 -17.56
CA SER A 193 3.34 4.11 -16.15
C SER A 193 1.98 4.76 -15.89
N TYR A 194 1.47 4.55 -14.68
CA TYR A 194 0.24 5.10 -14.15
C TYR A 194 0.48 5.63 -12.75
N GLY A 195 -0.14 6.74 -12.39
CA GLY A 195 -0.30 7.09 -10.99
C GLY A 195 -1.23 6.10 -10.29
N ARG A 196 -1.17 6.02 -8.97
CA ARG A 196 -1.94 5.04 -8.16
C ARG A 196 -3.44 5.04 -8.48
N ASP A 197 -4.07 6.20 -8.47
CA ASP A 197 -5.52 6.31 -8.67
C ASP A 197 -5.90 5.97 -10.10
N GLU A 198 -5.10 6.41 -11.07
CA GLU A 198 -5.27 6.06 -12.47
C GLU A 198 -5.18 4.54 -12.68
N PHE A 199 -4.19 3.87 -12.05
CA PHE A 199 -4.04 2.42 -12.08
C PHE A 199 -5.28 1.70 -11.55
N ILE A 200 -5.77 2.09 -10.37
CA ILE A 200 -6.95 1.48 -9.75
C ILE A 200 -8.21 1.65 -10.63
N LEU A 201 -8.37 2.81 -11.26
CA LEU A 201 -9.51 3.11 -12.12
C LEU A 201 -9.43 2.40 -13.47
N GLN A 202 -8.23 2.22 -14.03
CA GLN A 202 -8.01 1.55 -15.32
C GLN A 202 -8.39 0.07 -15.25
N PHE A 203 -7.97 -0.63 -14.20
CA PHE A 203 -8.10 -2.09 -14.10
C PHE A 203 -9.33 -2.52 -13.28
N ARG A 204 -10.52 -1.95 -13.60
CA ARG A 204 -11.73 -2.20 -12.80
C ARG A 204 -12.37 -3.56 -13.07
N THR A 205 -12.62 -3.88 -14.33
CA THR A 205 -13.39 -5.09 -14.70
C THR A 205 -12.73 -5.80 -15.88
N ILE A 206 -12.59 -7.13 -15.77
CA ILE A 206 -12.05 -7.99 -16.82
C ILE A 206 -13.20 -8.78 -17.44
N THR A 207 -13.29 -8.81 -18.78
CA THR A 207 -14.20 -9.65 -19.56
C THR A 207 -13.40 -10.47 -20.55
N LEU A 208 -13.60 -11.79 -20.54
CA LEU A 208 -12.92 -12.73 -21.42
C LEU A 208 -13.91 -13.33 -22.41
N GLY A 209 -13.53 -13.33 -23.69
CA GLY A 209 -14.21 -14.04 -24.77
C GLY A 209 -13.32 -15.17 -25.30
N LYS A 210 -13.72 -15.82 -26.41
CA LYS A 210 -13.00 -16.96 -26.95
C LYS A 210 -11.58 -16.63 -27.41
N LYS A 211 -11.39 -15.45 -28.00
CA LYS A 211 -10.08 -14.94 -28.53
C LYS A 211 -9.85 -13.47 -28.14
N THR A 212 -10.56 -12.96 -27.14
CA THR A 212 -10.46 -11.56 -26.78
C THR A 212 -10.49 -11.38 -25.27
N ALA A 213 -9.72 -10.41 -24.78
CA ALA A 213 -9.81 -9.92 -23.44
C ALA A 213 -10.09 -8.42 -23.45
N LYS A 214 -11.01 -7.97 -22.60
CA LYS A 214 -11.34 -6.56 -22.42
C LYS A 214 -11.15 -6.18 -20.96
N ILE A 215 -10.50 -5.07 -20.72
CA ILE A 215 -10.36 -4.45 -19.40
C ILE A 215 -11.11 -3.12 -19.45
N ALA A 216 -12.19 -3.04 -18.67
CA ALA A 216 -13.02 -1.85 -18.59
C ALA A 216 -12.59 -0.96 -17.43
N ILE A 217 -12.65 0.33 -17.66
CA ILE A 217 -12.37 1.38 -16.67
C ILE A 217 -13.53 1.53 -15.66
N SER A 218 -13.23 2.18 -14.54
CA SER A 218 -14.27 2.61 -13.61
C SER A 218 -15.23 3.62 -14.27
N LYS A 219 -16.52 3.53 -13.92
CA LYS A 219 -17.54 4.51 -14.34
C LYS A 219 -17.66 5.68 -13.36
N SER A 220 -16.77 5.80 -12.38
CA SER A 220 -16.78 6.92 -11.42
C SER A 220 -16.52 8.26 -12.13
N GLN A 221 -16.94 9.35 -11.49
CA GLN A 221 -16.62 10.70 -11.99
C GLN A 221 -15.12 10.93 -12.03
N ASP A 222 -14.37 10.36 -11.10
CA ASP A 222 -12.91 10.50 -11.00
C ASP A 222 -12.20 9.94 -12.24
N ALA A 223 -12.72 8.86 -12.84
CA ALA A 223 -12.16 8.32 -14.08
C ALA A 223 -12.19 9.29 -15.28
N ARG A 224 -12.99 10.37 -15.20
CA ARG A 224 -13.05 11.39 -16.25
C ARG A 224 -11.90 12.39 -16.20
N TYR A 225 -11.21 12.49 -15.06
CA TYR A 225 -10.03 13.35 -14.93
C TYR A 225 -8.78 12.73 -15.54
N TYR A 226 -8.79 11.41 -15.75
CA TYR A 226 -7.68 10.69 -16.36
C TYR A 226 -8.06 10.31 -17.79
N ASP A 227 -7.18 10.53 -18.76
CA ASP A 227 -7.40 10.11 -20.18
C ASP A 227 -7.15 8.60 -20.31
N ILE A 228 -7.92 7.82 -19.53
CA ILE A 228 -7.87 6.36 -19.55
C ILE A 228 -8.98 5.81 -20.48
N LYS A 229 -8.61 4.76 -21.24
CA LYS A 229 -9.51 4.12 -22.20
C LYS A 229 -9.62 2.63 -21.93
N PRO A 230 -10.77 2.01 -22.21
CA PRO A 230 -10.89 0.55 -22.14
C PRO A 230 -9.83 -0.11 -23.02
N LEU A 231 -9.21 -1.17 -22.50
CA LEU A 231 -8.23 -1.95 -23.24
C LEU A 231 -8.90 -3.17 -23.89
N LYS A 232 -8.48 -3.50 -25.09
CA LYS A 232 -8.93 -4.71 -25.81
C LYS A 232 -7.72 -5.40 -26.39
N PHE A 233 -7.58 -6.67 -26.05
CA PHE A 233 -6.57 -7.57 -26.61
C PHE A 233 -7.26 -8.61 -27.49
N THR A 234 -6.66 -8.92 -28.64
CA THR A 234 -7.09 -9.99 -29.54
C THR A 234 -5.95 -10.98 -29.66
N ILE A 235 -6.25 -12.28 -29.56
CA ILE A 235 -5.30 -13.39 -29.49
C ILE A 235 -5.46 -14.25 -30.74
#